data_57258fa3cde256c2d784273ab758bfae
#
_entry.id   57258fa3cde256c2d784273ab758bfae
#
_cell.length_a   1.000
_cell.length_b   1.000
_cell.length_c   1.000
_cell.angle_alpha   90.00
_cell.angle_beta   90.00
_cell.angle_gamma   90.00
#
_symmetry.space_group_name_H-M   'P 1'
#
loop_
_entity.id
_entity.type
_entity.pdbx_description
1 polymer ?
#
loop_
_entity_poly.entity_id
_entity_poly.type
_entity_poly.pdbx_seq_one_letter_code
_entity_poly.pdbx_strand_id
1 'polypeptide(L)'
;PELDARLRLPPDYPIVSDADLDALRGAFVAAARLARQAGFEGVDLKACHGYLISELLASRTRQHSRYGGPVENRSRFLVETMREVRGAAPGLLLACRLNLFDGLRWPHGFGADPAGGEAPDLSEPIELIGKLDYEGLAALAVTCGVPAYRPHYGRPFDKPMIGDDLPAEHPLVGVARWLRLAGAAQAACPGLPVVGGGYSWLREYFPIVAAAMVRSGRTSLIGLGREALAYPGWPRDLADRGALDPRRVCLTCSKCSEMLRGGGPVGCPVRDAELFAPEYRHVRKARRLARRLVRREKAH
;
A
#
# COMPACT_ATOMS: atom_id res chain seq x y z
N PRO A 1 -18.62 4.88 4.88
CA PRO A 1 -19.36 6.02 4.33
C PRO A 1 -18.51 6.97 3.48
N GLU A 2 -17.31 7.39 3.94
CA GLU A 2 -16.44 8.31 3.19
C GLU A 2 -15.93 7.71 1.88
N LEU A 3 -15.53 6.43 1.89
CA LEU A 3 -15.13 5.70 0.69
C LEU A 3 -16.32 5.40 -0.21
N ASP A 4 -17.46 5.01 0.36
CA ASP A 4 -18.68 4.71 -0.39
C ASP A 4 -19.14 5.93 -1.17
N ALA A 5 -19.20 7.10 -0.51
CA ALA A 5 -19.52 8.36 -1.16
C ALA A 5 -18.54 8.72 -2.30
N ARG A 6 -17.24 8.52 -2.07
CA ARG A 6 -16.21 8.80 -3.07
C ARG A 6 -16.24 7.82 -4.24
N LEU A 7 -16.54 6.56 -3.99
CA LEU A 7 -16.70 5.51 -4.99
C LEU A 7 -18.10 5.51 -5.63
N ARG A 8 -19.04 6.33 -5.08
CA ARG A 8 -20.44 6.42 -5.52
C ARG A 8 -21.16 5.07 -5.45
N LEU A 9 -20.90 4.32 -4.38
CA LEU A 9 -21.60 3.07 -4.15
C LEU A 9 -23.05 3.35 -3.75
N PRO A 10 -24.03 2.56 -4.22
CA PRO A 10 -25.41 2.67 -3.77
C PRO A 10 -25.53 2.24 -2.30
N PRO A 11 -26.56 2.73 -1.56
CA PRO A 11 -26.74 2.39 -0.14
C PRO A 11 -26.93 0.88 0.13
N ASP A 12 -27.45 0.16 -0.85
CA ASP A 12 -27.72 -1.28 -0.82
C ASP A 12 -26.60 -2.12 -1.46
N TYR A 13 -25.40 -1.53 -1.61
CA TYR A 13 -24.26 -2.26 -2.16
C TYR A 13 -23.98 -3.54 -1.35
N PRO A 14 -23.90 -4.71 -2.00
CA PRO A 14 -23.78 -5.98 -1.31
C PRO A 14 -22.49 -6.08 -0.50
N ILE A 15 -22.63 -6.51 0.76
CA ILE A 15 -21.52 -6.75 1.66
C ILE A 15 -21.17 -8.23 1.61
N VAL A 16 -19.89 -8.55 1.44
CA VAL A 16 -19.36 -9.91 1.47
C VAL A 16 -19.76 -10.61 2.77
N SER A 17 -20.37 -11.80 2.69
CA SER A 17 -20.77 -12.58 3.86
C SER A 17 -19.56 -13.24 4.55
N ASP A 18 -19.76 -13.72 5.80
CA ASP A 18 -18.72 -14.46 6.51
C ASP A 18 -18.40 -15.79 5.82
N ALA A 19 -19.39 -16.42 5.18
CA ALA A 19 -19.20 -17.64 4.39
C ALA A 19 -18.35 -17.39 3.13
N ASP A 20 -18.57 -16.26 2.44
CA ASP A 20 -17.72 -15.85 1.31
C ASP A 20 -16.28 -15.57 1.75
N LEU A 21 -16.11 -14.96 2.93
CA LEU A 21 -14.78 -14.72 3.52
C LEU A 21 -14.06 -16.03 3.85
N ASP A 22 -14.77 -17.03 4.39
CA ASP A 22 -14.21 -18.36 4.62
C ASP A 22 -13.80 -19.04 3.32
N ALA A 23 -14.61 -18.94 2.28
CA ALA A 23 -14.27 -19.46 0.95
C ALA A 23 -13.04 -18.74 0.35
N LEU A 24 -12.94 -17.42 0.52
CA LEU A 24 -11.78 -16.63 0.07
C LEU A 24 -10.49 -17.04 0.80
N ARG A 25 -10.52 -17.37 2.09
CA ARG A 25 -9.34 -17.93 2.78
C ARG A 25 -8.83 -19.18 2.08
N GLY A 26 -9.73 -20.09 1.72
CA GLY A 26 -9.38 -21.27 0.93
C GLY A 26 -8.69 -20.94 -0.40
N ALA A 27 -9.11 -19.87 -1.07
CA ALA A 27 -8.46 -19.38 -2.29
C ALA A 27 -7.04 -18.84 -2.05
N PHE A 28 -6.80 -18.13 -0.94
CA PHE A 28 -5.44 -17.70 -0.53
C PHE A 28 -4.53 -18.91 -0.30
N VAL A 29 -5.03 -19.95 0.38
CA VAL A 29 -4.28 -21.20 0.62
C VAL A 29 -3.96 -21.91 -0.70
N ALA A 30 -4.93 -22.00 -1.60
CA ALA A 30 -4.71 -22.62 -2.93
C ALA A 30 -3.67 -21.83 -3.74
N ALA A 31 -3.74 -20.50 -3.74
CA ALA A 31 -2.75 -19.64 -4.39
C ALA A 31 -1.34 -19.82 -3.82
N ALA A 32 -1.20 -19.95 -2.50
CA ALA A 32 0.10 -20.19 -1.87
C ALA A 32 0.68 -21.56 -2.25
N ARG A 33 -0.14 -22.61 -2.33
CA ARG A 33 0.29 -23.93 -2.83
C ARG A 33 0.80 -23.85 -4.28
N LEU A 34 0.07 -23.14 -5.15
CA LEU A 34 0.47 -22.92 -6.54
C LEU A 34 1.78 -22.13 -6.63
N ALA A 35 1.95 -21.07 -5.82
CA ALA A 35 3.19 -20.30 -5.76
C ALA A 35 4.37 -21.20 -5.38
N ARG A 36 4.22 -22.05 -4.35
CA ARG A 36 5.25 -23.01 -3.97
C ARG A 36 5.56 -24.00 -5.09
N GLN A 37 4.54 -24.56 -5.75
CA GLN A 37 4.73 -25.47 -6.88
C GLN A 37 5.44 -24.82 -8.06
N ALA A 38 5.20 -23.52 -8.28
CA ALA A 38 5.87 -22.71 -9.30
C ALA A 38 7.31 -22.30 -8.92
N GLY A 39 7.80 -22.68 -7.73
CA GLY A 39 9.17 -22.41 -7.27
C GLY A 39 9.37 -21.04 -6.62
N PHE A 40 8.30 -20.35 -6.20
CA PHE A 40 8.44 -19.13 -5.38
C PHE A 40 8.94 -19.48 -3.98
N GLU A 41 9.82 -18.67 -3.43
CA GLU A 41 10.38 -18.80 -2.09
C GLU A 41 9.44 -18.23 -1.01
N GLY A 42 8.53 -17.33 -1.37
CA GLY A 42 7.61 -16.71 -0.45
C GLY A 42 6.39 -16.09 -1.12
N VAL A 43 5.40 -15.74 -0.30
CA VAL A 43 4.20 -15.00 -0.71
C VAL A 43 3.95 -13.82 0.23
N ASP A 44 3.33 -12.76 -0.27
CA ASP A 44 2.98 -11.56 0.48
C ASP A 44 1.46 -11.45 0.63
N LEU A 45 0.97 -11.39 1.87
CA LEU A 45 -0.42 -11.18 2.21
C LEU A 45 -0.71 -9.67 2.25
N LYS A 46 -1.50 -9.18 1.30
CA LYS A 46 -1.79 -7.77 1.17
C LYS A 46 -2.90 -7.30 2.13
N ALA A 47 -2.52 -6.64 3.21
CA ALA A 47 -3.41 -6.07 4.22
C ALA A 47 -3.37 -4.52 4.21
N CYS A 48 -3.58 -3.91 3.03
CA CYS A 48 -3.39 -2.47 2.86
C CYS A 48 -4.24 -1.85 1.75
N HIS A 49 -4.28 -0.53 1.72
CA HIS A 49 -4.79 0.32 0.62
C HIS A 49 -6.30 0.23 0.35
N GLY A 50 -7.13 -0.15 1.34
CA GLY A 50 -8.57 -0.30 1.17
C GLY A 50 -8.96 -1.50 0.31
N TYR A 51 -8.12 -2.56 0.30
CA TYR A 51 -8.49 -3.87 -0.23
C TYR A 51 -9.03 -4.75 0.89
N LEU A 52 -9.53 -5.94 0.56
CA LEU A 52 -10.31 -6.80 1.46
C LEU A 52 -9.76 -6.86 2.90
N ILE A 53 -8.51 -7.26 3.09
CA ILE A 53 -7.95 -7.41 4.44
C ILE A 53 -7.81 -6.06 5.15
N SER A 54 -7.43 -5.00 4.43
CA SER A 54 -7.40 -3.63 4.98
C SER A 54 -8.78 -3.15 5.44
N GLU A 55 -9.83 -3.44 4.69
CA GLU A 55 -11.20 -3.09 5.07
C GLU A 55 -11.70 -3.92 6.26
N LEU A 56 -11.35 -5.20 6.32
CA LEU A 56 -11.67 -6.05 7.48
C LEU A 56 -10.99 -5.52 8.76
N LEU A 57 -9.72 -5.10 8.69
CA LEU A 57 -9.02 -4.50 9.84
C LEU A 57 -9.71 -3.21 10.33
N ALA A 58 -10.36 -2.47 9.44
CA ALA A 58 -11.10 -1.25 9.75
C ALA A 58 -12.59 -1.50 10.10
N SER A 59 -13.11 -2.73 10.03
CA SER A 59 -14.53 -3.07 10.08
C SER A 59 -15.15 -3.07 11.50
N ARG A 60 -14.91 -1.99 12.29
CA ARG A 60 -15.46 -1.84 13.65
C ARG A 60 -16.99 -1.82 13.67
N THR A 61 -17.61 -1.29 12.64
CA THR A 61 -19.08 -1.16 12.52
C THR A 61 -19.75 -2.39 11.92
N ARG A 62 -19.00 -3.41 11.49
CA ARG A 62 -19.54 -4.68 11.00
C ARG A 62 -20.01 -5.54 12.18
N GLN A 63 -21.24 -5.29 12.63
CA GLN A 63 -21.85 -6.03 13.74
C GLN A 63 -22.23 -7.46 13.32
N HIS A 64 -22.32 -8.37 14.30
CA HIS A 64 -22.74 -9.77 14.10
C HIS A 64 -21.90 -10.58 13.11
N SER A 65 -20.66 -10.16 12.86
CA SER A 65 -19.70 -10.86 12.02
C SER A 65 -18.51 -11.35 12.83
N ARG A 66 -18.03 -12.56 12.55
CA ARG A 66 -16.78 -13.06 13.14
C ARG A 66 -15.54 -12.31 12.63
N TYR A 67 -15.71 -11.45 11.62
CA TYR A 67 -14.67 -10.63 10.99
C TYR A 67 -14.88 -9.12 11.23
N GLY A 68 -15.66 -8.73 12.22
CA GLY A 68 -15.96 -7.33 12.52
C GLY A 68 -16.09 -7.03 14.01
N GLY A 69 -16.19 -5.75 14.36
CA GLY A 69 -16.29 -5.30 15.75
C GLY A 69 -14.94 -5.25 16.48
N PRO A 70 -14.67 -6.10 17.50
CA PRO A 70 -13.40 -6.12 18.25
C PRO A 70 -12.20 -6.42 17.36
N VAL A 71 -10.99 -5.96 17.75
CA VAL A 71 -9.76 -6.11 16.96
C VAL A 71 -9.41 -7.58 16.70
N GLU A 72 -9.71 -8.48 17.62
CA GLU A 72 -9.53 -9.93 17.47
C GLU A 72 -10.34 -10.46 16.30
N ASN A 73 -11.57 -10.03 16.13
CA ASN A 73 -12.42 -10.44 15.02
C ASN A 73 -11.94 -9.80 13.70
N ARG A 74 -11.64 -8.51 13.71
CA ARG A 74 -11.19 -7.78 12.52
C ARG A 74 -9.86 -8.29 11.97
N SER A 75 -8.95 -8.73 12.84
CA SER A 75 -7.66 -9.33 12.46
C SER A 75 -7.75 -10.82 12.12
N ARG A 76 -8.83 -11.49 12.48
CA ARG A 76 -9.04 -12.94 12.34
C ARG A 76 -8.75 -13.46 10.94
N PHE A 77 -9.30 -12.81 9.92
CA PHE A 77 -9.10 -13.23 8.53
C PHE A 77 -7.61 -13.30 8.17
N LEU A 78 -6.84 -12.27 8.49
CA LEU A 78 -5.40 -12.24 8.19
C LEU A 78 -4.63 -13.30 8.96
N VAL A 79 -4.86 -13.40 10.27
CA VAL A 79 -4.14 -14.33 11.16
C VAL A 79 -4.46 -15.78 10.80
N GLU A 80 -5.74 -16.13 10.61
CA GLU A 80 -6.13 -17.49 10.23
C GLU A 80 -5.64 -17.85 8.83
N THR A 81 -5.70 -16.93 7.84
CA THR A 81 -5.14 -17.15 6.51
C THR A 81 -3.64 -17.43 6.59
N MET A 82 -2.90 -16.70 7.40
CA MET A 82 -1.47 -16.89 7.57
C MET A 82 -1.15 -18.28 8.16
N ARG A 83 -1.88 -18.72 9.19
CA ARG A 83 -1.75 -20.06 9.79
C ARG A 83 -2.04 -21.17 8.77
N GLU A 84 -3.13 -21.03 8.04
CA GLU A 84 -3.55 -22.02 7.04
C GLU A 84 -2.55 -22.11 5.88
N VAL A 85 -2.04 -20.98 5.38
CA VAL A 85 -1.02 -20.94 4.33
C VAL A 85 0.27 -21.61 4.82
N ARG A 86 0.73 -21.31 6.05
CA ARG A 86 1.91 -21.92 6.65
C ARG A 86 1.77 -23.44 6.75
N GLY A 87 0.62 -23.93 7.19
CA GLY A 87 0.35 -25.37 7.28
C GLY A 87 0.27 -26.06 5.91
N ALA A 88 -0.31 -25.40 4.91
CA ALA A 88 -0.56 -25.93 3.58
C ALA A 88 0.64 -25.87 2.62
N ALA A 89 1.56 -24.93 2.85
CA ALA A 89 2.74 -24.68 2.04
C ALA A 89 4.01 -24.54 2.93
N PRO A 90 4.40 -25.62 3.65
CA PRO A 90 5.55 -25.56 4.55
C PRO A 90 6.84 -25.21 3.80
N GLY A 91 7.68 -24.36 4.43
CA GLY A 91 8.92 -23.84 3.85
C GLY A 91 8.75 -22.57 3.00
N LEU A 92 7.52 -22.16 2.68
CA LEU A 92 7.26 -20.91 2.00
C LEU A 92 7.38 -19.74 3.01
N LEU A 93 8.16 -18.71 2.68
CA LEU A 93 8.26 -17.50 3.47
C LEU A 93 6.96 -16.70 3.39
N LEU A 94 6.46 -16.24 4.53
CA LEU A 94 5.26 -15.41 4.58
C LEU A 94 5.64 -13.97 4.87
N ALA A 95 5.37 -13.07 3.94
CA ALA A 95 5.42 -11.64 4.14
C ALA A 95 4.01 -11.04 4.25
N CYS A 96 3.93 -9.86 4.81
CA CYS A 96 2.68 -9.08 4.84
C CYS A 96 2.96 -7.62 4.50
N ARG A 97 2.16 -7.05 3.61
CA ARG A 97 2.14 -5.61 3.41
C ARG A 97 0.96 -4.99 4.14
N LEU A 98 1.24 -4.29 5.23
CA LEU A 98 0.27 -3.79 6.18
C LEU A 98 0.19 -2.26 6.18
N ASN A 99 -1.03 -1.70 6.08
CA ASN A 99 -1.27 -0.32 6.49
C ASN A 99 -1.18 -0.23 8.01
N LEU A 100 -0.40 0.70 8.52
CA LEU A 100 -0.46 1.06 9.94
C LEU A 100 -1.40 2.23 10.21
N PHE A 101 -1.79 2.95 9.15
CA PHE A 101 -2.68 4.09 9.22
C PHE A 101 -3.40 4.28 7.89
N ASP A 102 -4.71 4.12 7.87
CA ASP A 102 -5.51 4.26 6.65
C ASP A 102 -5.72 5.73 6.23
N GLY A 103 -5.57 6.67 7.17
CA GLY A 103 -5.86 8.08 6.93
C GLY A 103 -7.35 8.40 6.86
N LEU A 104 -8.20 7.45 7.20
CA LEU A 104 -9.64 7.62 7.40
C LEU A 104 -9.90 7.93 8.87
N ARG A 105 -11.00 8.61 9.16
CA ARG A 105 -11.40 8.94 10.54
C ARG A 105 -11.97 7.72 11.27
N TRP A 106 -11.88 7.73 12.57
CA TRP A 106 -12.60 6.81 13.43
C TRP A 106 -14.12 6.88 13.16
N PRO A 107 -14.85 5.75 13.14
CA PRO A 107 -14.39 4.36 13.37
C PRO A 107 -13.98 3.64 12.08
N HIS A 108 -13.85 4.32 10.94
CA HIS A 108 -13.75 3.74 9.60
C HIS A 108 -12.33 3.51 9.09
N GLY A 109 -11.30 3.92 9.84
CA GLY A 109 -9.90 3.71 9.47
C GLY A 109 -9.16 2.79 10.46
N PHE A 110 -8.30 1.90 9.96
CA PHE A 110 -7.34 1.20 10.80
C PHE A 110 -6.21 2.16 11.20
N GLY A 111 -5.79 2.12 12.46
CA GLY A 111 -4.83 3.08 13.03
C GLY A 111 -5.37 4.51 13.16
N ALA A 112 -6.70 4.69 13.16
CA ALA A 112 -7.35 5.98 13.37
C ALA A 112 -7.49 6.28 14.87
N ASP A 113 -7.25 7.53 15.26
CA ASP A 113 -7.39 8.00 16.65
C ASP A 113 -8.86 7.95 17.10
N PRO A 114 -9.21 7.18 18.16
CA PRO A 114 -10.57 7.14 18.72
C PRO A 114 -11.08 8.50 19.21
N ALA A 115 -10.20 9.41 19.59
CA ALA A 115 -10.55 10.78 19.98
C ALA A 115 -10.86 11.69 18.78
N GLY A 116 -10.73 11.17 17.54
CA GLY A 116 -11.04 11.89 16.30
C GLY A 116 -9.91 12.79 15.81
N GLY A 117 -8.70 12.66 16.36
CA GLY A 117 -7.51 13.35 15.88
C GLY A 117 -7.06 12.90 14.47
N GLU A 118 -6.20 13.70 13.84
CA GLU A 118 -5.63 13.37 12.52
C GLU A 118 -4.32 12.54 12.63
N ALA A 119 -3.73 12.46 13.80
CA ALA A 119 -2.56 11.63 14.06
C ALA A 119 -2.92 10.14 14.11
N PRO A 120 -2.01 9.24 13.68
CA PRO A 120 -2.27 7.81 13.82
C PRO A 120 -2.23 7.37 15.29
N ASP A 121 -3.20 6.53 15.69
CA ASP A 121 -3.10 5.67 16.87
C ASP A 121 -2.56 4.31 16.44
N LEU A 122 -1.38 3.97 16.92
CA LEU A 122 -0.69 2.74 16.55
C LEU A 122 -0.90 1.58 17.52
N SER A 123 -1.77 1.71 18.53
CA SER A 123 -2.02 0.66 19.53
C SER A 123 -2.44 -0.66 18.88
N GLU A 124 -3.54 -0.65 18.11
CA GLU A 124 -4.00 -1.85 17.41
C GLU A 124 -3.04 -2.33 16.30
N PRO A 125 -2.46 -1.45 15.44
CA PRO A 125 -1.43 -1.86 14.48
C PRO A 125 -0.23 -2.57 15.11
N ILE A 126 0.30 -2.07 16.21
CA ILE A 126 1.44 -2.66 16.91
C ILE A 126 1.08 -4.02 17.53
N GLU A 127 -0.09 -4.11 18.17
CA GLU A 127 -0.59 -5.40 18.69
C GLU A 127 -0.72 -6.44 17.57
N LEU A 128 -1.27 -6.04 16.42
CA LEU A 128 -1.37 -6.93 15.26
C LEU A 128 0.00 -7.38 14.75
N ILE A 129 0.99 -6.48 14.66
CA ILE A 129 2.35 -6.84 14.25
C ILE A 129 2.92 -7.91 15.19
N GLY A 130 2.78 -7.76 16.51
CA GLY A 130 3.21 -8.76 17.48
C GLY A 130 2.53 -10.13 17.29
N LYS A 131 1.22 -10.14 16.97
CA LYS A 131 0.50 -11.38 16.64
C LYS A 131 1.05 -12.03 15.36
N LEU A 132 1.31 -11.25 14.31
CA LEU A 132 1.84 -11.77 13.04
C LEU A 132 3.27 -12.29 13.19
N ASP A 133 4.11 -11.60 13.98
CA ASP A 133 5.47 -12.06 14.31
C ASP A 133 5.44 -13.40 15.05
N TYR A 134 4.59 -13.52 16.08
CA TYR A 134 4.36 -14.78 16.80
C TYR A 134 3.89 -15.91 15.88
N GLU A 135 3.06 -15.61 14.88
CA GLU A 135 2.61 -16.55 13.86
C GLU A 135 3.69 -16.89 12.81
N GLY A 136 4.89 -16.34 12.92
CA GLY A 136 6.04 -16.63 12.05
C GLY A 136 6.05 -15.82 10.76
N LEU A 137 5.66 -14.54 10.81
CA LEU A 137 5.85 -13.61 9.70
C LEU A 137 7.34 -13.43 9.40
N ALA A 138 7.75 -13.66 8.15
CA ALA A 138 9.14 -13.56 7.74
C ALA A 138 9.59 -12.11 7.44
N ALA A 139 8.69 -11.26 6.99
CA ALA A 139 8.95 -9.83 6.74
C ALA A 139 7.66 -9.01 6.72
N LEU A 140 7.76 -7.77 7.18
CA LEU A 140 6.65 -6.80 7.20
C LEU A 140 6.95 -5.62 6.28
N ALA A 141 6.17 -5.40 5.24
CA ALA A 141 6.22 -4.18 4.43
C ALA A 141 5.23 -3.14 4.97
N VAL A 142 5.74 -2.11 5.63
CA VAL A 142 4.93 -1.03 6.20
C VAL A 142 4.45 -0.08 5.11
N THR A 143 3.17 0.29 5.16
CA THR A 143 2.58 1.30 4.30
C THR A 143 1.50 2.11 5.05
N CYS A 144 0.92 3.11 4.38
CA CYS A 144 -0.19 3.88 4.92
C CYS A 144 -1.09 4.45 3.82
N GLY A 145 -2.28 4.86 4.21
CA GLY A 145 -3.24 5.53 3.35
C GLY A 145 -4.07 4.61 2.46
N VAL A 146 -5.23 5.09 2.09
CA VAL A 146 -6.12 4.49 1.10
C VAL A 146 -6.05 5.31 -0.18
N PRO A 147 -5.52 4.77 -1.29
CA PRO A 147 -5.27 5.54 -2.52
C PRO A 147 -6.52 6.17 -3.16
N ALA A 148 -7.72 5.61 -2.89
CA ALA A 148 -8.98 6.16 -3.35
C ALA A 148 -9.41 7.40 -2.55
N TYR A 149 -8.90 7.59 -1.32
CA TYR A 149 -9.28 8.67 -0.42
C TYR A 149 -8.22 9.79 -0.33
N ARG A 150 -7.04 9.47 0.24
CA ARG A 150 -5.90 10.40 0.39
C ARG A 150 -4.66 9.82 -0.30
N PRO A 151 -4.55 9.91 -1.64
CA PRO A 151 -3.49 9.25 -2.39
C PRO A 151 -2.07 9.69 -1.99
N HIS A 152 -1.89 10.91 -1.49
CA HIS A 152 -0.62 11.45 -1.03
C HIS A 152 -0.11 10.77 0.26
N TYR A 153 -0.99 10.18 1.08
CA TYR A 153 -0.57 9.40 2.25
C TYR A 153 0.19 8.15 1.82
N GLY A 154 -0.34 7.39 0.87
CA GLY A 154 0.29 6.17 0.36
C GLY A 154 1.45 6.41 -0.61
N ARG A 155 1.55 7.59 -1.20
CA ARG A 155 2.60 7.95 -2.16
C ARG A 155 2.82 9.46 -2.21
N PRO A 156 3.70 10.05 -1.41
CA PRO A 156 4.05 11.46 -1.53
C PRO A 156 4.42 11.84 -2.97
N PHE A 157 3.89 12.95 -3.50
CA PHE A 157 4.09 13.39 -4.88
C PHE A 157 4.09 14.90 -5.03
N ASP A 158 4.78 15.42 -6.05
CA ASP A 158 4.75 16.84 -6.42
C ASP A 158 3.52 17.19 -7.27
N LYS A 159 3.06 16.22 -8.06
CA LYS A 159 1.90 16.43 -8.94
C LYS A 159 0.88 15.31 -8.75
N PRO A 160 -0.39 15.65 -8.49
CA PRO A 160 -1.49 14.70 -8.44
C PRO A 160 -1.74 14.10 -9.83
N MET A 161 -2.54 13.05 -9.89
CA MET A 161 -3.10 12.60 -11.16
C MET A 161 -4.08 13.63 -11.71
N ILE A 162 -4.26 13.63 -13.03
CA ILE A 162 -5.23 14.53 -13.69
C ILE A 162 -6.63 14.34 -13.08
N GLY A 163 -7.16 15.43 -12.51
CA GLY A 163 -8.47 15.49 -11.89
C GLY A 163 -8.51 15.13 -10.41
N ASP A 164 -7.37 14.89 -9.80
CA ASP A 164 -7.22 14.90 -8.34
C ASP A 164 -6.73 16.30 -7.90
N ASP A 165 -7.12 16.71 -6.71
CA ASP A 165 -6.67 17.97 -6.13
C ASP A 165 -5.23 17.88 -5.63
N LEU A 166 -4.53 19.00 -5.61
CA LEU A 166 -3.22 19.11 -4.97
C LEU A 166 -3.44 19.13 -3.45
N PRO A 167 -2.84 18.19 -2.70
CA PRO A 167 -2.94 18.21 -1.26
C PRO A 167 -2.33 19.48 -0.66
N ALA A 168 -2.92 19.99 0.42
CA ALA A 168 -2.32 21.08 1.21
C ALA A 168 -1.05 20.60 1.95
N GLU A 169 -0.95 19.30 2.22
CA GLU A 169 0.21 18.71 2.88
C GLU A 169 1.42 18.70 1.96
N HIS A 170 2.53 19.26 2.44
CA HIS A 170 3.81 19.18 1.74
C HIS A 170 4.30 17.73 1.66
N PRO A 171 4.79 17.21 0.51
CA PRO A 171 5.18 15.81 0.34
C PRO A 171 6.21 15.30 1.35
N LEU A 172 7.09 16.17 1.86
CA LEU A 172 8.08 15.81 2.90
C LEU A 172 7.41 15.38 4.21
N VAL A 173 6.26 15.96 4.56
CA VAL A 173 5.46 15.52 5.73
C VAL A 173 4.98 14.09 5.53
N GLY A 174 4.55 13.76 4.32
CA GLY A 174 4.19 12.39 3.93
C GLY A 174 5.39 11.43 4.03
N VAL A 175 6.58 11.83 3.56
CA VAL A 175 7.82 11.03 3.72
C VAL A 175 8.11 10.83 5.20
N ALA A 176 8.11 11.88 6.01
CA ALA A 176 8.36 11.79 7.45
C ALA A 176 7.36 10.87 8.17
N ARG A 177 6.08 10.86 7.73
CA ARG A 177 5.06 9.92 8.23
C ARG A 177 5.48 8.47 7.96
N TRP A 178 5.88 8.15 6.74
CA TRP A 178 6.34 6.81 6.38
C TRP A 178 7.54 6.36 7.23
N LEU A 179 8.53 7.22 7.41
CA LEU A 179 9.71 6.91 8.22
C LEU A 179 9.36 6.68 9.70
N ARG A 180 8.43 7.47 10.26
CA ARG A 180 7.93 7.27 11.63
C ARG A 180 7.19 5.95 11.79
N LEU A 181 6.29 5.62 10.86
CA LEU A 181 5.52 4.38 10.89
C LEU A 181 6.44 3.15 10.81
N ALA A 182 7.41 3.15 9.87
CA ALA A 182 8.39 2.08 9.77
C ALA A 182 9.21 1.94 11.06
N GLY A 183 9.69 3.06 11.62
CA GLY A 183 10.43 3.06 12.88
C GLY A 183 9.62 2.55 14.07
N ALA A 184 8.33 2.87 14.16
CA ALA A 184 7.45 2.36 15.21
C ALA A 184 7.25 0.84 15.08
N ALA A 185 7.02 0.34 13.86
CA ALA A 185 6.90 -1.09 13.61
C ALA A 185 8.18 -1.87 13.96
N GLN A 186 9.34 -1.35 13.53
CA GLN A 186 10.63 -1.99 13.82
C GLN A 186 10.95 -1.99 15.32
N ALA A 187 10.64 -0.92 16.03
CA ALA A 187 10.85 -0.84 17.47
C ALA A 187 9.95 -1.80 18.25
N ALA A 188 8.73 -2.06 17.76
CA ALA A 188 7.79 -2.99 18.40
C ALA A 188 8.21 -4.45 18.24
N CYS A 189 8.79 -4.82 17.10
CA CYS A 189 9.26 -6.17 16.81
C CYS A 189 10.71 -6.12 16.25
N PRO A 190 11.73 -5.97 17.11
CA PRO A 190 13.11 -5.77 16.66
C PRO A 190 13.68 -6.93 15.84
N GLY A 191 13.20 -8.15 16.06
CA GLY A 191 13.61 -9.36 15.34
C GLY A 191 12.93 -9.53 13.98
N LEU A 192 11.81 -8.88 13.74
CA LEU A 192 11.07 -8.95 12.49
C LEU A 192 11.67 -8.00 11.44
N PRO A 193 12.09 -8.48 10.26
CA PRO A 193 12.54 -7.61 9.19
C PRO A 193 11.43 -6.68 8.71
N VAL A 194 11.59 -5.36 8.91
CA VAL A 194 10.66 -4.34 8.46
C VAL A 194 11.17 -3.66 7.19
N VAL A 195 10.34 -3.66 6.14
CA VAL A 195 10.57 -2.95 4.89
C VAL A 195 9.92 -1.57 4.97
N GLY A 196 10.73 -0.52 5.10
CA GLY A 196 10.28 0.86 5.07
C GLY A 196 10.08 1.38 3.64
N GLY A 197 9.13 2.29 3.44
CA GLY A 197 8.81 2.85 2.14
C GLY A 197 8.76 4.39 2.13
N GLY A 198 8.23 4.96 1.04
CA GLY A 198 8.03 6.42 0.93
C GLY A 198 9.21 7.21 0.36
N TYR A 199 10.32 6.57 0.06
CA TYR A 199 11.59 7.23 -0.30
C TYR A 199 11.63 7.88 -1.69
N SER A 200 10.80 7.47 -2.64
CA SER A 200 10.91 7.94 -4.05
C SER A 200 10.81 9.46 -4.22
N TRP A 201 10.16 10.17 -3.29
CA TRP A 201 10.08 11.63 -3.33
C TRP A 201 11.40 12.32 -3.00
N LEU A 202 12.29 11.65 -2.26
CA LEU A 202 13.62 12.17 -1.91
C LEU A 202 14.60 12.16 -3.11
N ARG A 203 14.18 11.58 -4.25
CA ARG A 203 14.94 11.56 -5.50
C ARG A 203 16.37 11.01 -5.28
N GLU A 204 17.39 11.69 -5.78
CA GLU A 204 18.80 11.30 -5.65
C GLU A 204 19.32 11.26 -4.20
N TYR A 205 18.61 11.89 -3.27
CA TYR A 205 18.98 11.88 -1.84
C TYR A 205 18.41 10.71 -1.04
N PHE A 206 17.54 9.89 -1.64
CA PHE A 206 16.94 8.78 -0.88
C PHE A 206 17.97 7.81 -0.29
N PRO A 207 19.13 7.50 -0.93
CA PRO A 207 20.09 6.55 -0.36
C PRO A 207 20.66 7.01 0.98
N ILE A 208 20.86 8.32 1.16
CA ILE A 208 21.38 8.89 2.41
C ILE A 208 20.38 8.67 3.55
N VAL A 209 19.10 9.00 3.31
CA VAL A 209 18.05 8.82 4.31
C VAL A 209 17.79 7.34 4.58
N ALA A 210 17.77 6.52 3.53
CA ALA A 210 17.60 5.08 3.63
C ALA A 210 18.71 4.43 4.48
N ALA A 211 19.97 4.78 4.21
CA ALA A 211 21.11 4.31 4.98
C ALA A 211 21.05 4.75 6.45
N ALA A 212 20.60 5.98 6.72
CA ALA A 212 20.40 6.45 8.08
C ALA A 212 19.32 5.65 8.83
N MET A 213 18.20 5.33 8.17
CA MET A 213 17.13 4.52 8.74
C MET A 213 17.61 3.10 9.08
N VAL A 214 18.36 2.46 8.19
CA VAL A 214 18.92 1.11 8.42
C VAL A 214 19.97 1.14 9.53
N ARG A 215 20.95 2.05 9.47
CA ARG A 215 22.00 2.15 10.49
C ARG A 215 21.49 2.45 11.89
N SER A 216 20.39 3.22 11.98
CA SER A 216 19.76 3.53 13.27
C SER A 216 18.79 2.45 13.77
N GLY A 217 18.67 1.31 13.06
CA GLY A 217 17.77 0.22 13.43
C GLY A 217 16.27 0.58 13.32
N ARG A 218 15.93 1.62 12.56
CA ARG A 218 14.53 2.06 12.38
C ARG A 218 13.82 1.35 11.23
N THR A 219 14.53 0.59 10.44
CA THR A 219 14.01 -0.33 9.43
C THR A 219 15.11 -1.32 9.05
N SER A 220 14.74 -2.52 8.66
CA SER A 220 15.72 -3.54 8.20
C SER A 220 16.00 -3.41 6.71
N LEU A 221 14.99 -3.09 5.92
CA LEU A 221 15.03 -3.06 4.45
C LEU A 221 14.35 -1.82 3.90
N ILE A 222 14.70 -1.47 2.66
CA ILE A 222 14.17 -0.30 1.96
C ILE A 222 13.33 -0.73 0.78
N GLY A 223 12.06 -0.30 0.75
CA GLY A 223 11.11 -0.55 -0.32
C GLY A 223 10.98 0.65 -1.27
N LEU A 224 11.21 0.45 -2.56
CA LEU A 224 11.05 1.45 -3.60
C LEU A 224 10.01 1.00 -4.63
N GLY A 225 9.00 1.84 -4.89
CA GLY A 225 7.98 1.58 -5.91
C GLY A 225 8.29 2.34 -7.19
N ARG A 226 7.92 3.63 -7.23
CA ARG A 226 8.03 4.45 -8.46
C ARG A 226 9.46 4.66 -8.95
N GLU A 227 10.43 4.67 -8.04
CA GLU A 227 11.84 4.74 -8.40
C GLU A 227 12.26 3.54 -9.24
N ALA A 228 11.82 2.34 -8.88
CA ALA A 228 12.11 1.12 -9.66
C ALA A 228 11.57 1.18 -11.10
N LEU A 229 10.44 1.90 -11.32
CA LEU A 229 9.90 2.13 -12.66
C LEU A 229 10.67 3.20 -13.45
N ALA A 230 11.17 4.22 -12.75
CA ALA A 230 11.88 5.33 -13.38
C ALA A 230 13.36 5.02 -13.65
N TYR A 231 13.97 4.28 -12.74
CA TYR A 231 15.41 4.03 -12.70
C TYR A 231 15.71 2.60 -12.24
N PRO A 232 15.36 1.56 -12.99
CA PRO A 232 15.56 0.17 -12.56
C PRO A 232 17.03 -0.19 -12.28
N GLY A 233 17.99 0.48 -12.94
CA GLY A 233 19.42 0.28 -12.72
C GLY A 233 20.02 0.99 -11.50
N TRP A 234 19.20 1.66 -10.65
CA TRP A 234 19.69 2.44 -9.52
C TRP A 234 20.56 1.63 -8.53
N PRO A 235 20.31 0.33 -8.24
CA PRO A 235 21.15 -0.40 -7.29
C PRO A 235 22.59 -0.56 -7.79
N ARG A 236 22.76 -0.82 -9.09
CA ARG A 236 24.08 -0.93 -9.71
C ARG A 236 24.80 0.40 -9.68
N ASP A 237 24.14 1.49 -10.13
CA ASP A 237 24.77 2.81 -10.17
C ASP A 237 25.17 3.26 -8.76
N LEU A 238 24.35 2.96 -7.74
CA LEU A 238 24.68 3.25 -6.35
C LEU A 238 25.89 2.43 -5.86
N ALA A 239 25.97 1.14 -6.20
CA ALA A 239 27.08 0.28 -5.82
C ALA A 239 28.39 0.70 -6.52
N ASP A 240 28.34 1.02 -7.81
CA ASP A 240 29.53 1.32 -8.61
C ASP A 240 30.04 2.76 -8.40
N ARG A 241 29.15 3.72 -8.14
CA ARG A 241 29.46 5.16 -8.14
C ARG A 241 29.23 5.84 -6.79
N GLY A 242 28.61 5.15 -5.84
CA GLY A 242 28.21 5.72 -4.56
C GLY A 242 27.11 6.80 -4.64
N ALA A 243 26.54 7.05 -5.84
CA ALA A 243 25.57 8.11 -6.07
C ALA A 243 24.60 7.73 -7.21
N LEU A 244 23.42 8.38 -7.22
CA LEU A 244 22.43 8.24 -8.29
C LEU A 244 22.56 9.38 -9.31
N ASP A 245 22.20 9.12 -10.58
CA ASP A 245 22.07 10.17 -11.59
C ASP A 245 20.76 10.95 -11.37
N PRO A 246 20.81 12.25 -11.03
CA PRO A 246 19.63 13.09 -10.80
C PRO A 246 18.69 13.17 -12.01
N ARG A 247 19.21 12.95 -13.21
CA ARG A 247 18.43 12.99 -14.46
C ARG A 247 17.59 11.72 -14.66
N ARG A 248 17.87 10.64 -13.93
CA ARG A 248 17.20 9.33 -14.05
C ARG A 248 16.17 9.07 -12.95
N VAL A 249 16.28 9.72 -11.79
CA VAL A 249 15.40 9.51 -10.64
C VAL A 249 13.94 9.86 -10.93
N CYS A 250 13.03 9.27 -10.17
CA CYS A 250 11.59 9.52 -10.25
C CYS A 250 11.24 10.98 -9.95
N LEU A 251 10.43 11.61 -10.80
CA LEU A 251 9.94 12.99 -10.60
C LEU A 251 8.66 13.08 -9.78
N THR A 252 8.15 11.98 -9.25
CA THR A 252 6.88 11.89 -8.51
C THR A 252 5.70 12.61 -9.17
N CYS A 253 5.67 12.59 -10.50
CA CYS A 253 4.71 13.30 -11.35
C CYS A 253 3.38 12.57 -11.59
N SER A 254 3.16 11.43 -10.94
CA SER A 254 1.96 10.57 -11.01
C SER A 254 1.58 9.99 -12.38
N LYS A 255 2.31 10.25 -13.46
CA LYS A 255 1.98 9.77 -14.81
C LYS A 255 1.94 8.24 -14.94
N CYS A 256 2.83 7.51 -14.25
CA CYS A 256 2.77 6.04 -14.19
C CYS A 256 1.47 5.54 -13.52
N SER A 257 1.02 6.22 -12.46
CA SER A 257 -0.26 5.89 -11.80
C SER A 257 -1.46 6.22 -12.67
N GLU A 258 -1.41 7.32 -13.45
CA GLU A 258 -2.45 7.64 -14.43
C GLU A 258 -2.55 6.60 -15.53
N MET A 259 -1.40 6.15 -16.04
CA MET A 259 -1.31 5.13 -17.07
C MET A 259 -1.91 3.80 -16.57
N LEU A 260 -1.47 3.33 -15.42
CA LEU A 260 -1.98 2.10 -14.80
C LEU A 260 -3.49 2.15 -14.55
N ARG A 261 -4.00 3.25 -13.95
CA ARG A 261 -5.45 3.41 -13.71
C ARG A 261 -6.28 3.60 -14.98
N GLY A 262 -5.66 3.91 -16.08
CA GLY A 262 -6.29 4.01 -17.39
C GLY A 262 -6.21 2.71 -18.21
N GLY A 263 -5.77 1.59 -17.60
CA GLY A 263 -5.65 0.30 -18.27
C GLY A 263 -4.41 0.16 -19.15
N GLY A 264 -3.44 1.09 -19.05
CA GLY A 264 -2.18 0.99 -19.77
C GLY A 264 -1.12 0.15 -19.02
N PRO A 265 0.01 -0.13 -19.66
CA PRO A 265 1.10 -0.92 -19.10
C PRO A 265 1.77 -0.25 -17.90
N VAL A 266 2.46 -1.04 -17.09
CA VAL A 266 3.22 -0.55 -15.92
C VAL A 266 4.60 -0.10 -16.36
N GLY A 267 4.91 1.20 -16.21
CA GLY A 267 6.20 1.77 -16.57
C GLY A 267 6.27 3.27 -16.33
N CYS A 268 7.41 3.88 -16.64
CA CYS A 268 7.63 5.31 -16.47
C CYS A 268 7.58 6.07 -17.82
N PRO A 269 6.49 6.80 -18.13
CA PRO A 269 6.40 7.51 -19.41
C PRO A 269 7.29 8.77 -19.51
N VAL A 270 8.14 9.02 -18.52
CA VAL A 270 9.07 10.15 -18.48
C VAL A 270 10.52 9.71 -18.64
N ARG A 271 10.91 8.65 -17.93
CA ARG A 271 12.29 8.16 -17.92
C ARG A 271 12.55 7.06 -18.94
N ASP A 272 11.50 6.33 -19.30
CA ASP A 272 11.49 5.38 -20.39
C ASP A 272 10.43 5.83 -21.42
N ALA A 273 10.68 7.01 -21.99
CA ALA A 273 9.73 7.70 -22.84
C ALA A 273 9.54 7.01 -24.20
N GLU A 274 10.55 6.35 -24.73
CA GLU A 274 10.46 5.62 -25.98
C GLU A 274 9.38 4.55 -25.93
N LEU A 275 9.39 3.75 -24.88
CA LEU A 275 8.43 2.65 -24.68
C LEU A 275 7.07 3.13 -24.15
N PHE A 276 7.04 3.99 -23.12
CA PHE A 276 5.82 4.28 -22.37
C PHE A 276 5.14 5.63 -22.67
N ALA A 277 5.81 6.58 -23.37
CA ALA A 277 5.15 7.85 -23.66
C ALA A 277 4.04 7.73 -24.73
N PRO A 278 4.14 6.87 -25.77
CA PRO A 278 3.02 6.61 -26.67
C PRO A 278 1.80 6.07 -25.94
N GLU A 279 1.97 5.06 -25.11
CA GLU A 279 0.92 4.43 -24.31
C GLU A 279 0.26 5.43 -23.36
N TYR A 280 1.05 6.25 -22.67
CA TYR A 280 0.52 7.31 -21.80
C TYR A 280 -0.33 8.34 -22.58
N ARG A 281 0.08 8.72 -23.78
CA ARG A 281 -0.71 9.62 -24.65
C ARG A 281 -2.04 9.00 -25.03
N HIS A 282 -2.07 7.71 -25.37
CA HIS A 282 -3.26 6.95 -25.70
C HIS A 282 -4.24 6.92 -24.50
N VAL A 283 -3.79 6.47 -23.34
CA VAL A 283 -4.59 6.43 -22.10
C VAL A 283 -5.15 7.80 -21.75
N ARG A 284 -4.34 8.84 -21.88
CA ARG A 284 -4.74 10.22 -21.57
C ARG A 284 -5.83 10.76 -22.53
N LYS A 285 -5.75 10.40 -23.81
CA LYS A 285 -6.78 10.74 -24.82
C LYS A 285 -8.10 10.04 -24.50
N ALA A 286 -8.07 8.75 -24.20
CA ALA A 286 -9.25 7.96 -23.83
C ALA A 286 -9.95 8.52 -22.57
N ARG A 287 -9.20 8.82 -21.52
CA ARG A 287 -9.74 9.44 -20.28
C ARG A 287 -10.36 10.82 -20.51
N ARG A 288 -9.77 11.65 -21.37
CA ARG A 288 -10.34 12.96 -21.73
C ARG A 288 -11.68 12.81 -22.46
N LEU A 289 -11.77 11.85 -23.37
CA LEU A 289 -12.99 11.56 -24.12
C LEU A 289 -14.11 11.08 -23.17
N ALA A 290 -13.81 10.10 -22.32
CA ALA A 290 -14.76 9.58 -21.32
C ALA A 290 -15.30 10.70 -20.41
N ARG A 291 -14.45 11.62 -19.91
CA ARG A 291 -14.88 12.76 -19.11
C ARG A 291 -15.77 13.74 -19.86
N ARG A 292 -15.56 13.93 -21.15
CA ARG A 292 -16.43 14.79 -21.99
C ARG A 292 -17.80 14.17 -22.17
N LEU A 293 -17.89 12.85 -22.36
CA LEU A 293 -19.16 12.13 -22.49
C LEU A 293 -20.00 12.24 -21.21
N VAL A 294 -19.39 11.91 -20.05
CA VAL A 294 -20.07 12.04 -18.74
C VAL A 294 -20.54 13.46 -18.44
N ARG A 295 -19.81 14.50 -18.87
CA ARG A 295 -20.26 15.89 -18.70
C ARG A 295 -21.43 16.24 -19.60
N ARG A 296 -21.52 15.68 -20.81
CA ARG A 296 -22.65 15.88 -21.73
C ARG A 296 -23.94 15.22 -21.21
N GLU A 297 -23.84 13.99 -20.71
CA GLU A 297 -24.95 13.25 -20.10
C GLU A 297 -25.54 13.95 -18.85
N LYS A 298 -24.72 14.71 -18.11
CA LYS A 298 -25.21 15.49 -16.95
C LYS A 298 -25.78 16.86 -17.30
N ALA A 299 -25.63 17.31 -18.53
CA ALA A 299 -26.13 18.59 -19.02
C ALA A 299 -27.48 18.43 -19.75
N HIS A 300 -27.94 17.19 -19.93
CA HIS A 300 -29.27 16.80 -20.40
C HIS A 300 -30.05 16.15 -19.25
#